data_36d67545729186650a326dfc98a6028a
#
_entry.id   36d67545729186650a326dfc98a6028a
#
_cell.length_a   1.000
_cell.length_b   1.000
_cell.length_c   1.000
_cell.angle_alpha   90.00
_cell.angle_beta   90.00
_cell.angle_gamma   90.00
#
_symmetry.space_group_name_H-M   'P 1'
#
loop_
_entity.id
_entity.type
_entity.pdbx_description
1 polymer ?
#
loop_
_entity_poly.entity_id
_entity_poly.type
_entity_poly.pdbx_seq_one_letter_code
_entity_poly.pdbx_strand_id
1 'polypeptide(L)'
;NRIDQLASQLTSNVRAANSTYPTSMREYEQRRDYQNNAIINCEQILKELQRIVEIFEVDVNTYGRYVNAIDREIGLIKKWRQRDNKIKAYLQGNV
;
A
#
# COMPACT_ATOMS: atom_id res chain seq x y z
N ASN A 1 12.95 14.34 0.30
CA ASN A 1 13.33 13.72 -0.97
C ASN A 1 12.18 12.89 -1.52
N ARG A 2 12.39 12.23 -2.65
CA ARG A 2 11.31 11.48 -3.32
C ARG A 2 10.78 10.33 -2.47
N ILE A 3 11.67 9.62 -1.78
CA ILE A 3 11.26 8.50 -0.91
C ILE A 3 10.43 9.01 0.27
N ASP A 4 10.82 10.12 0.88
CA ASP A 4 10.05 10.72 1.98
C ASP A 4 8.66 11.14 1.54
N GLN A 5 8.53 11.71 0.33
CA GLN A 5 7.24 12.06 -0.25
C GLN A 5 6.37 10.84 -0.46
N LEU A 6 6.94 9.78 -1.03
CA LEU A 6 6.22 8.53 -1.28
C LEU A 6 5.81 7.85 0.03
N ALA A 7 6.67 7.86 1.03
CA ALA A 7 6.36 7.32 2.36
C ALA A 7 5.21 8.10 3.01
N SER A 8 5.19 9.42 2.88
CA SER A 8 4.08 10.26 3.37
C SER A 8 2.77 9.93 2.65
N GLN A 9 2.81 9.77 1.32
CA GLN A 9 1.64 9.40 0.52
C GLN A 9 1.13 8.02 0.92
N LEU A 10 2.04 7.06 1.11
CA LEU A 10 1.70 5.71 1.58
C LEU A 10 0.96 5.77 2.92
N THR A 11 1.52 6.49 3.87
CA THR A 11 0.91 6.66 5.20
C THR A 11 -0.47 7.30 5.10
N SER A 12 -0.61 8.35 4.28
CA SER A 12 -1.89 9.03 4.09
C SER A 12 -2.93 8.11 3.47
N ASN A 13 -2.55 7.31 2.48
CA ASN A 13 -3.47 6.38 1.82
C ASN A 13 -3.91 5.26 2.75
N VAL A 14 -2.99 4.69 3.53
CA VAL A 14 -3.32 3.66 4.52
C VAL A 14 -4.26 4.23 5.58
N ARG A 15 -3.96 5.42 6.07
CA ARG A 15 -4.79 6.09 7.08
C ARG A 15 -6.18 6.40 6.54
N ALA A 16 -6.28 6.90 5.30
CA ALA A 16 -7.56 7.19 4.66
C ALA A 16 -8.40 5.92 4.49
N ALA A 17 -7.78 4.83 4.02
CA ALA A 17 -8.46 3.54 3.90
C ALA A 17 -8.96 3.05 5.26
N ASN A 18 -8.12 3.16 6.28
CA ASN A 18 -8.45 2.69 7.63
C ASN A 18 -9.55 3.53 8.29
N SER A 19 -9.68 4.81 7.89
CA SER A 19 -10.70 5.71 8.40
C SER A 19 -12.05 5.55 7.71
N THR A 20 -12.10 4.85 6.58
CA THR A 20 -13.33 4.63 5.81
C THR A 20 -13.84 3.24 6.11
N TYR A 21 -14.78 3.13 7.07
CA TYR A 21 -15.49 1.86 7.29
C TYR A 21 -16.71 1.82 6.36
N PRO A 22 -16.76 0.89 5.39
CA PRO A 22 -17.78 0.94 4.35
C PRO A 22 -19.16 0.57 4.87
N THR A 23 -20.14 1.45 4.65
CA THR A 23 -21.55 1.20 4.86
C THR A 23 -22.31 1.19 3.54
N SER A 24 -21.62 1.47 2.43
CA SER A 24 -22.19 1.47 1.07
C SER A 24 -21.13 0.97 0.09
N MET A 25 -21.57 0.57 -1.10
CA MET A 25 -20.63 0.16 -2.17
C MET A 25 -19.71 1.32 -2.57
N ARG A 26 -20.20 2.54 -2.55
CA ARG A 26 -19.38 3.72 -2.86
C ARG A 26 -18.22 3.86 -1.88
N GLU A 27 -18.51 3.73 -0.58
CA GLU A 27 -17.47 3.81 0.46
C GLU A 27 -16.51 2.63 0.37
N TYR A 28 -17.01 1.44 0.04
CA TYR A 28 -16.17 0.27 -0.20
C TYR A 28 -15.18 0.54 -1.34
N GLU A 29 -15.64 1.10 -2.44
CA GLU A 29 -14.80 1.44 -3.60
C GLU A 29 -13.77 2.52 -3.25
N GLN A 30 -14.16 3.54 -2.47
CA GLN A 30 -13.25 4.56 -1.99
C GLN A 30 -12.12 3.94 -1.14
N ARG A 31 -12.48 3.07 -0.22
CA ARG A 31 -11.50 2.36 0.61
C ARG A 31 -10.57 1.51 -0.26
N ARG A 32 -11.11 0.82 -1.25
CA ARG A 32 -10.33 0.02 -2.20
C ARG A 32 -9.36 0.90 -2.99
N ASP A 33 -9.79 2.07 -3.41
CA ASP A 33 -8.92 3.01 -4.14
C ASP A 33 -7.75 3.47 -3.27
N TYR A 34 -7.97 3.79 -2.00
CA TYR A 34 -6.90 4.14 -1.08
C TYR A 34 -5.92 2.98 -0.88
N GLN A 35 -6.42 1.77 -0.73
CA GLN A 35 -5.57 0.58 -0.62
C GLN A 35 -4.72 0.38 -1.89
N ASN A 36 -5.32 0.52 -3.06
CA ASN A 36 -4.62 0.39 -4.34
C ASN A 36 -3.56 1.48 -4.49
N ASN A 37 -3.87 2.71 -4.11
CA ASN A 37 -2.91 3.82 -4.15
C ASN A 37 -1.73 3.58 -3.19
N ALA A 38 -1.99 3.01 -2.03
CA ALA A 38 -0.94 2.63 -1.09
C ALA A 38 0.01 1.60 -1.70
N ILE A 39 -0.51 0.60 -2.40
CA ILE A 39 0.31 -0.40 -3.10
C ILE A 39 1.16 0.29 -4.18
N ILE A 40 0.58 1.21 -4.96
CA ILE A 40 1.30 1.97 -5.96
C ILE A 40 2.45 2.76 -5.31
N ASN A 41 2.21 3.42 -4.18
CA ASN A 41 3.27 4.13 -3.45
C ASN A 41 4.41 3.19 -3.06
N CYS A 42 4.10 1.98 -2.58
CA CYS A 42 5.10 0.97 -2.26
C CYS A 42 5.93 0.59 -3.48
N GLU A 43 5.29 0.36 -4.62
CA GLU A 43 5.96 0.02 -5.87
C GLU A 43 6.87 1.15 -6.35
N GLN A 44 6.43 2.40 -6.19
CA GLN A 44 7.23 3.57 -6.51
C GLN A 44 8.44 3.69 -5.59
N ILE A 45 8.29 3.39 -4.30
CA ILE A 45 9.41 3.36 -3.35
C ILE A 45 10.44 2.32 -3.78
N LEU A 46 9.99 1.12 -4.17
CA LEU A 46 10.91 0.08 -4.66
C LEU A 46 11.72 0.53 -5.87
N LYS A 47 11.09 1.24 -6.80
CA LYS A 47 11.77 1.79 -7.98
C LYS A 47 12.81 2.84 -7.57
N GLU A 48 12.49 3.71 -6.63
CA GLU A 48 13.43 4.72 -6.14
C GLU A 48 14.61 4.07 -5.40
N LEU A 49 14.37 3.03 -4.62
CA LEU A 49 15.43 2.28 -3.94
C LEU A 49 16.36 1.62 -4.97
N GLN A 50 15.80 1.02 -6.02
CA GLN A 50 16.59 0.43 -7.10
C GLN A 50 17.45 1.49 -7.79
N ARG A 51 16.89 2.67 -8.06
CA ARG A 51 17.63 3.78 -8.69
C ARG A 51 18.78 4.24 -7.82
N ILE A 52 18.57 4.33 -6.51
CA ILE A 52 19.61 4.74 -5.56
C ILE A 52 20.76 3.73 -5.56
N VAL A 53 20.47 2.45 -5.56
CA VAL A 53 21.48 1.41 -5.54
C VAL A 53 22.29 1.37 -6.85
N GLU A 54 21.68 1.75 -7.96
CA GLU A 54 22.35 1.83 -9.26
C GLU A 54 23.29 3.04 -9.36
N ILE A 55 22.98 4.15 -8.68
CA ILE A 55 23.73 5.40 -8.75
C ILE A 55 24.80 5.48 -7.66
N PHE A 56 24.51 5.00 -6.48
CA PHE A 56 25.37 5.10 -5.30
C PHE A 56 25.82 3.73 -4.82
N GLU A 57 27.01 3.67 -4.21
CA GLU A 57 27.41 2.48 -3.47
C GLU A 57 26.60 2.40 -2.19
N VAL A 58 25.73 1.41 -2.12
CA VAL A 58 24.88 1.17 -0.96
C VAL A 58 25.17 -0.25 -0.44
N ASP A 59 25.19 -0.38 0.88
CA ASP A 59 25.31 -1.69 1.51
C ASP A 59 24.16 -2.60 1.09
N VAL A 60 24.49 -3.74 0.49
CA VAL A 60 23.53 -4.71 -0.02
C VAL A 60 22.58 -5.19 1.07
N ASN A 61 23.08 -5.40 2.29
CA ASN A 61 22.25 -5.85 3.41
C ASN A 61 21.23 -4.80 3.83
N THR A 62 21.63 -3.53 3.86
CA THR A 62 20.73 -2.42 4.15
C THR A 62 19.66 -2.28 3.07
N TYR A 63 20.08 -2.32 1.81
CA TYR A 63 19.15 -2.29 0.68
C TYR A 63 18.13 -3.41 0.76
N GLY A 64 18.61 -4.66 0.98
CA GLY A 64 17.74 -5.83 1.10
C GLY A 64 16.71 -5.71 2.21
N ARG A 65 17.09 -5.13 3.35
CA ARG A 65 16.14 -4.92 4.46
C ARG A 65 15.02 -3.95 4.08
N TYR A 66 15.34 -2.86 3.38
CA TYR A 66 14.33 -1.89 2.93
C TYR A 66 13.40 -2.52 1.89
N VAL A 67 13.96 -3.24 0.91
CA VAL A 67 13.16 -3.94 -0.11
C VAL A 67 12.21 -4.93 0.55
N ASN A 68 12.71 -5.75 1.48
CA ASN A 68 11.89 -6.74 2.18
C ASN A 68 10.79 -6.09 3.01
N ALA A 69 11.07 -4.96 3.66
CA ALA A 69 10.06 -4.22 4.43
C ALA A 69 8.93 -3.72 3.54
N ILE A 70 9.26 -3.17 2.36
CA ILE A 70 8.26 -2.66 1.43
C ILE A 70 7.47 -3.80 0.79
N ASP A 71 8.13 -4.90 0.40
CA ASP A 71 7.43 -6.09 -0.12
C ASP A 71 6.46 -6.65 0.91
N ARG A 72 6.86 -6.68 2.17
CA ARG A 72 5.99 -7.11 3.27
C ARG A 72 4.77 -6.21 3.41
N GLU A 73 4.96 -4.89 3.29
CA GLU A 73 3.86 -3.92 3.36
C GLU A 73 2.88 -4.14 2.22
N ILE A 74 3.36 -4.36 1.00
CA ILE A 74 2.50 -4.69 -0.15
C ILE A 74 1.66 -5.93 0.16
N GLY A 75 2.29 -6.98 0.69
CA GLY A 75 1.60 -8.22 1.05
C GLY A 75 0.52 -8.01 2.09
N LEU A 76 0.78 -7.19 3.11
CA LEU A 76 -0.18 -6.86 4.16
C LEU A 76 -1.39 -6.10 3.60
N ILE A 77 -1.16 -5.13 2.72
CA ILE A 77 -2.24 -4.36 2.09
C ILE A 77 -3.08 -5.27 1.19
N LYS A 78 -2.45 -6.16 0.42
CA LYS A 78 -3.17 -7.12 -0.43
C LYS A 78 -4.04 -8.07 0.40
N LYS A 79 -3.55 -8.55 1.53
CA LYS A 79 -4.34 -9.39 2.45
C LYS A 79 -5.50 -8.62 3.06
N TRP A 80 -5.27 -7.37 3.43
CA TRP A 80 -6.31 -6.48 3.93
C TRP A 80 -7.41 -6.30 2.88
N ARG A 81 -7.00 -5.99 1.67
CA ARG A 81 -7.91 -5.84 0.52
C ARG A 81 -8.72 -7.12 0.28
N GLN A 82 -8.08 -8.29 0.39
CA GLN A 82 -8.74 -9.58 0.25
C GLN A 82 -9.79 -9.82 1.34
N ARG A 83 -9.46 -9.49 2.59
CA ARG A 83 -10.41 -9.61 3.71
C ARG A 83 -11.63 -8.73 3.51
N ASP A 84 -11.46 -7.58 2.87
CA ASP A 84 -12.56 -6.66 2.58
C ASP A 84 -13.58 -7.23 1.60
N ASN A 85 -13.28 -8.32 0.90
CA ASN A 85 -14.25 -8.98 0.03
C ASN A 85 -15.49 -9.45 0.79
N LYS A 86 -15.36 -9.73 2.08
CA LYS A 86 -16.50 -10.07 2.95
C LYS A 86 -17.45 -8.88 3.10
N ILE A 87 -16.90 -7.68 3.21
CA ILE A 87 -17.69 -6.45 3.29
C ILE A 87 -18.45 -6.25 1.98
N LYS A 88 -17.78 -6.45 0.85
CA LYS A 88 -18.41 -6.34 -0.47
C LYS A 88 -19.58 -7.30 -0.60
N ALA A 89 -19.39 -8.57 -0.22
CA ALA A 89 -20.44 -9.59 -0.27
C ALA A 89 -21.63 -9.18 0.60
N TYR A 90 -21.37 -8.69 1.80
CA TYR A 90 -22.43 -8.21 2.71
C TYR A 90 -23.20 -7.03 2.09
N LEU A 91 -22.50 -6.05 1.53
CA LEU A 91 -23.13 -4.86 0.95
C LEU A 91 -23.94 -5.20 -0.30
N GLN A 92 -23.58 -6.26 -1.01
CA GLN A 92 -24.31 -6.72 -2.20
C GLN A 92 -25.45 -7.68 -1.85
N GLY A 93 -25.65 -7.99 -0.57
CA GLY A 93 -26.70 -8.90 -0.13
C GLY A 93 -26.40 -10.37 -0.42
N ASN A 94 -25.13 -10.74 -0.60
CA ASN A 94 -24.69 -12.10 -0.92
C ASN A 94 -24.28 -12.92 0.32
N VAL A 95 -24.78 -12.54 1.46
CA VAL A 95 -24.45 -13.20 2.71
C VAL A 95 -25.49 -14.26 3.08
#